data_2f67595c6bd54e8ae49fe5094ddff0c0
#
_entry.id   2f67595c6bd54e8ae49fe5094ddff0c0
#
_cell.length_a   1.000
_cell.length_b   1.000
_cell.length_c   1.000
_cell.angle_alpha   90.00
_cell.angle_beta   90.00
_cell.angle_gamma   90.00
#
_symmetry.space_group_name_H-M   'P 1'
#
loop_
_entity.id
_entity.type
_entity.pdbx_description
1 polymer ?
#
loop_
_entity_poly.entity_id
_entity_poly.type
_entity_poly.pdbx_seq_one_letter_code
_entity_poly.pdbx_strand_id
1 'polypeptide(L)'
;MSIIAEREAKIKRNPHANFKKVEGAREPFESAVEWHYTQTKKVAWQVGSGANDYSWKNHQKISVDPYEEGRDPFDNYKLLIAGIVPRPIGFVSTESKSGSRNLAPFSYTSFVHHDPPIFCIGFASSIANAKDTLANILETGELTINMISEWFVEAANYTSIDAPRNVSEWDLSGLTAMQSSKVRPPHVAESVFSVEAKLVAQHEWKSKMSGQPNGTLIIAEGVNFHIREDATNEARNFIDPAILKPVSRLGGITYARTTQGYEMPRPSWAQESTSEVVQNVVYENA
;
A
#
# COMPACT_ATOMS: atom_id res chain seq x y z
N MET A 1 3.21 -27.40 -11.76
CA MET A 1 3.16 -26.27 -10.79
C MET A 1 4.55 -26.07 -10.21
N SER A 2 5.05 -24.85 -10.08
CA SER A 2 6.35 -24.64 -9.46
C SER A 2 6.25 -24.91 -7.96
N ILE A 3 7.34 -25.36 -7.32
CA ILE A 3 7.44 -25.57 -5.86
C ILE A 3 6.99 -24.32 -5.09
N ILE A 4 7.15 -23.14 -5.67
CA ILE A 4 6.73 -21.84 -5.11
C ILE A 4 5.21 -21.70 -5.15
N ALA A 5 4.55 -22.05 -6.26
CA ALA A 5 3.08 -22.02 -6.36
C ALA A 5 2.41 -23.01 -5.41
N GLU A 6 3.01 -24.19 -5.21
CA GLU A 6 2.53 -25.18 -4.22
C GLU A 6 2.73 -24.70 -2.77
N ARG A 7 3.81 -23.98 -2.49
CA ARG A 7 4.05 -23.36 -1.17
C ARG A 7 3.11 -22.19 -0.93
N GLU A 8 2.90 -21.30 -1.90
CA GLU A 8 1.92 -20.21 -1.79
C GLU A 8 0.49 -20.72 -1.56
N ALA A 9 0.08 -21.79 -2.24
CA ALA A 9 -1.22 -22.43 -2.02
C ALA A 9 -1.38 -23.03 -0.60
N LYS A 10 -0.27 -23.39 0.06
CA LYS A 10 -0.25 -23.87 1.45
C LYS A 10 -0.20 -22.76 2.49
N ILE A 11 -0.02 -21.50 2.09
CA ILE A 11 0.01 -20.36 3.00
C ILE A 11 -1.38 -20.15 3.61
N LYS A 12 -1.55 -20.58 4.84
CA LYS A 12 -2.75 -20.28 5.62
C LYS A 12 -2.72 -18.80 6.03
N ARG A 13 -3.22 -17.92 5.15
CA ARG A 13 -3.21 -16.46 5.36
C ARG A 13 -4.09 -16.06 6.53
N ASN A 14 -5.25 -16.71 6.70
CA ASN A 14 -6.12 -16.51 7.84
C ASN A 14 -5.60 -17.32 9.05
N PRO A 15 -5.13 -16.69 10.14
CA PRO A 15 -4.64 -17.39 11.32
C PRO A 15 -5.77 -18.03 12.15
N HIS A 16 -7.03 -17.68 11.89
CA HIS A 16 -8.18 -18.11 12.66
C HIS A 16 -8.90 -19.29 12.00
N ALA A 17 -9.12 -20.37 12.73
CA ALA A 17 -9.87 -21.54 12.23
C ALA A 17 -11.34 -21.20 11.93
N ASN A 18 -11.94 -20.29 12.71
CA ASN A 18 -13.28 -19.76 12.51
C ASN A 18 -13.28 -18.25 12.64
N PHE A 19 -13.03 -17.56 11.51
CA PHE A 19 -12.94 -16.10 11.50
C PHE A 19 -14.26 -15.41 11.90
N LYS A 20 -15.41 -15.92 11.45
CA LYS A 20 -16.72 -15.35 11.79
C LYS A 20 -16.96 -15.29 13.30
N LYS A 21 -16.53 -16.33 14.05
CA LYS A 21 -16.63 -16.34 15.51
C LYS A 21 -15.71 -15.29 16.15
N VAL A 22 -14.50 -15.13 15.63
CA VAL A 22 -13.54 -14.13 16.13
C VAL A 22 -14.02 -12.72 15.82
N GLU A 23 -14.52 -12.49 14.62
CA GLU A 23 -15.06 -11.19 14.20
C GLU A 23 -16.30 -10.81 15.03
N GLY A 24 -17.25 -11.74 15.22
CA GLY A 24 -18.46 -11.51 15.99
C GLY A 24 -18.22 -11.28 17.51
N ALA A 25 -17.01 -11.55 18.00
CA ALA A 25 -16.59 -11.23 19.38
C ALA A 25 -15.90 -9.86 19.51
N ARG A 26 -15.72 -9.14 18.41
CA ARG A 26 -15.17 -7.78 18.40
C ARG A 26 -16.28 -6.75 18.49
N GLU A 27 -15.91 -5.54 18.93
CA GLU A 27 -16.83 -4.41 18.91
C GLU A 27 -17.32 -4.13 17.47
N PRO A 28 -18.58 -3.68 17.31
CA PRO A 28 -19.13 -3.28 16.04
C PRO A 28 -18.31 -2.16 15.39
N PHE A 29 -18.46 -2.00 14.07
CA PHE A 29 -17.86 -0.89 13.35
C PHE A 29 -18.36 0.46 13.89
N GLU A 30 -17.44 1.30 14.30
CA GLU A 30 -17.72 2.60 14.93
C GLU A 30 -17.94 3.66 13.84
N SER A 31 -19.16 3.80 13.35
CA SER A 31 -19.54 4.71 12.27
C SER A 31 -19.41 6.20 12.61
N ALA A 32 -19.47 6.54 13.91
CA ALA A 32 -19.39 7.92 14.40
C ALA A 32 -17.97 8.50 14.38
N VAL A 33 -16.95 7.67 14.19
CA VAL A 33 -15.56 8.15 14.09
C VAL A 33 -15.30 8.75 12.72
N GLU A 34 -15.17 10.07 12.68
CA GLU A 34 -14.83 10.83 11.50
C GLU A 34 -13.40 11.34 11.56
N TRP A 35 -12.84 11.71 10.40
CA TRP A 35 -11.55 12.34 10.32
C TRP A 35 -11.49 13.65 11.11
N HIS A 36 -10.43 13.83 11.89
CA HIS A 36 -10.17 15.08 12.60
C HIS A 36 -8.67 15.29 12.83
N TYR A 37 -8.30 16.55 13.02
CA TYR A 37 -6.94 16.90 13.41
C TYR A 37 -6.75 16.82 14.92
N THR A 38 -5.58 16.31 15.34
CA THR A 38 -5.13 16.30 16.72
C THR A 38 -3.82 17.07 16.89
N GLN A 39 -3.42 17.31 18.09
CA GLN A 39 -2.06 17.75 18.39
C GLN A 39 -1.09 16.56 18.35
N THR A 40 0.21 16.85 18.18
CA THR A 40 1.27 15.86 18.39
C THR A 40 1.32 15.44 19.87
N LYS A 41 1.88 14.26 20.17
CA LYS A 41 2.01 13.74 21.54
C LYS A 41 2.75 14.71 22.48
N LYS A 42 3.70 15.50 21.96
CA LYS A 42 4.48 16.49 22.74
C LYS A 42 4.61 17.77 21.94
N VAL A 43 3.67 18.68 22.10
CA VAL A 43 3.62 19.98 21.42
C VAL A 43 4.87 20.82 21.75
N ALA A 44 5.34 20.75 22.99
CA ALA A 44 6.55 21.46 23.45
C ALA A 44 7.85 20.64 23.24
N TRP A 45 7.92 19.82 22.20
CA TRP A 45 9.16 19.12 21.87
C TRP A 45 10.24 20.14 21.44
N GLN A 46 11.46 19.95 21.92
CA GLN A 46 12.58 20.83 21.62
C GLN A 46 13.67 20.08 20.86
N VAL A 47 14.44 20.82 20.06
CA VAL A 47 15.62 20.30 19.36
C VAL A 47 16.56 19.64 20.37
N GLY A 48 17.09 18.47 20.00
CA GLY A 48 17.98 17.69 20.86
C GLY A 48 17.28 16.81 21.91
N SER A 49 15.96 16.96 22.15
CA SER A 49 15.24 16.19 23.18
C SER A 49 15.08 14.69 22.88
N GLY A 50 15.26 14.26 21.63
CA GLY A 50 15.10 12.86 21.24
C GLY A 50 13.65 12.36 21.30
N ALA A 51 13.46 11.11 21.71
CA ALA A 51 12.14 10.48 21.79
C ALA A 51 11.30 10.97 22.98
N ASN A 52 9.98 10.94 22.81
CA ASN A 52 9.02 11.33 23.88
C ASN A 52 8.79 10.23 24.93
N ASP A 53 9.31 9.03 24.68
CA ASP A 53 9.19 7.86 25.53
C ASP A 53 10.53 7.13 25.57
N TYR A 54 10.91 6.69 26.75
CA TYR A 54 12.18 6.01 26.99
C TYR A 54 12.01 4.52 27.37
N SER A 55 10.81 3.95 27.25
CA SER A 55 10.51 2.54 27.53
C SER A 55 11.36 1.58 26.68
N TRP A 56 11.79 2.02 25.49
CA TRP A 56 12.69 1.26 24.61
C TRP A 56 14.02 0.90 25.27
N LYS A 57 14.46 1.63 26.28
CA LYS A 57 15.68 1.34 27.06
C LYS A 57 15.56 0.07 27.90
N ASN A 58 14.35 -0.38 28.18
CA ASN A 58 14.08 -1.58 28.96
C ASN A 58 14.08 -2.87 28.09
N HIS A 59 14.27 -2.72 26.78
CA HIS A 59 14.20 -3.83 25.84
C HIS A 59 15.42 -3.85 24.91
N GLN A 60 15.92 -5.05 24.63
CA GLN A 60 16.98 -5.24 23.65
C GLN A 60 16.41 -5.50 22.26
N LYS A 61 17.10 -5.04 21.24
CA LYS A 61 16.79 -5.42 19.85
C LYS A 61 17.37 -6.79 19.57
N ILE A 62 16.58 -7.65 18.94
CA ILE A 62 17.02 -8.94 18.41
C ILE A 62 17.41 -8.73 16.95
N SER A 63 18.61 -9.20 16.57
CA SER A 63 19.04 -9.25 15.18
C SER A 63 18.52 -10.51 14.53
N VAL A 64 17.98 -10.39 13.30
CA VAL A 64 17.45 -11.50 12.51
C VAL A 64 18.11 -11.47 11.15
N ASP A 65 18.90 -12.48 10.81
CA ASP A 65 19.40 -12.66 9.44
C ASP A 65 18.29 -13.26 8.58
N PRO A 66 17.84 -12.59 7.50
CA PRO A 66 16.79 -13.10 6.62
C PRO A 66 17.20 -14.35 5.85
N TYR A 67 18.48 -14.71 5.87
CA TYR A 67 19.05 -15.86 5.15
C TYR A 67 19.70 -16.89 6.08
N GLU A 68 19.45 -16.79 7.39
CA GLU A 68 19.92 -17.74 8.37
C GLU A 68 19.54 -19.18 7.98
N GLU A 69 20.46 -20.13 8.21
CA GLU A 69 20.23 -21.53 7.90
C GLU A 69 18.99 -22.08 8.65
N GLY A 70 18.10 -22.74 7.90
CA GLY A 70 16.85 -23.26 8.44
C GLY A 70 15.70 -22.24 8.54
N ARG A 71 15.93 -20.96 8.25
CA ARG A 71 14.88 -19.94 8.26
C ARG A 71 13.92 -20.10 7.06
N ASP A 72 12.63 -20.15 7.34
CA ASP A 72 11.62 -20.15 6.28
C ASP A 72 11.50 -18.73 5.67
N PRO A 73 11.62 -18.54 4.34
CA PRO A 73 11.38 -17.26 3.67
C PRO A 73 10.01 -16.66 3.98
N PHE A 74 9.06 -17.51 4.32
CA PHE A 74 7.72 -17.07 4.70
C PHE A 74 7.69 -16.35 6.06
N ASP A 75 8.62 -16.63 6.95
CA ASP A 75 8.77 -15.86 8.19
C ASP A 75 9.32 -14.46 7.93
N ASN A 76 10.16 -14.28 6.90
CA ASN A 76 10.54 -12.94 6.42
C ASN A 76 9.33 -12.18 5.89
N TYR A 77 8.46 -12.84 5.11
CA TYR A 77 7.21 -12.23 4.65
C TYR A 77 6.35 -11.76 5.82
N LYS A 78 6.10 -12.61 6.81
CA LYS A 78 5.30 -12.25 8.01
C LYS A 78 5.90 -11.07 8.77
N LEU A 79 7.22 -11.11 8.98
CA LEU A 79 7.95 -10.06 9.69
C LEU A 79 7.87 -8.71 8.97
N LEU A 80 8.14 -8.72 7.66
CA LEU A 80 8.14 -7.50 6.85
C LEU A 80 6.75 -6.86 6.76
N ILE A 81 5.70 -7.65 6.53
CA ILE A 81 4.33 -7.11 6.46
C ILE A 81 3.79 -6.65 7.81
N ALA A 82 4.33 -7.16 8.92
CA ALA A 82 3.97 -6.72 10.27
C ALA A 82 4.76 -5.50 10.73
N GLY A 83 6.03 -5.38 10.32
CA GLY A 83 6.93 -4.29 10.71
C GLY A 83 6.83 -3.05 9.84
N ILE A 84 6.50 -3.21 8.55
CA ILE A 84 6.35 -2.10 7.59
C ILE A 84 4.88 -1.75 7.46
N VAL A 85 4.40 -0.90 8.34
CA VAL A 85 2.99 -0.48 8.44
C VAL A 85 2.89 1.01 8.79
N PRO A 86 1.81 1.72 8.40
CA PRO A 86 0.77 1.29 7.48
C PRO A 86 1.26 1.24 6.04
N ARG A 87 0.77 0.29 5.23
CA ARG A 87 1.08 0.25 3.80
C ARG A 87 -0.08 0.80 3.00
N PRO A 88 0.17 1.68 2.02
CA PRO A 88 -0.84 2.03 1.04
C PRO A 88 -1.24 0.80 0.23
N ILE A 89 -2.45 0.81 -0.31
CA ILE A 89 -2.97 -0.26 -1.15
C ILE A 89 -3.27 0.33 -2.52
N GLY A 90 -2.52 -0.09 -3.53
CA GLY A 90 -2.87 0.16 -4.92
C GLY A 90 -3.93 -0.85 -5.35
N PHE A 91 -5.14 -0.39 -5.61
CA PHE A 91 -6.21 -1.21 -6.16
C PHE A 91 -6.13 -1.12 -7.67
N VAL A 92 -5.50 -2.15 -8.26
CA VAL A 92 -5.04 -2.09 -9.66
C VAL A 92 -6.04 -2.75 -10.58
N SER A 93 -6.52 -1.98 -11.58
CA SER A 93 -7.26 -2.51 -12.71
C SER A 93 -6.37 -2.63 -13.94
N THR A 94 -6.52 -3.72 -14.65
CA THR A 94 -5.83 -4.02 -15.91
C THR A 94 -6.78 -4.64 -16.92
N GLU A 95 -6.41 -4.58 -18.20
CA GLU A 95 -7.15 -5.19 -19.28
C GLU A 95 -6.17 -5.86 -20.26
N SER A 96 -6.41 -7.12 -20.60
CA SER A 96 -5.62 -7.85 -21.58
C SER A 96 -5.84 -7.32 -23.02
N LYS A 97 -5.02 -7.71 -23.97
CA LYS A 97 -5.25 -7.39 -25.40
C LYS A 97 -6.58 -7.94 -25.92
N SER A 98 -7.05 -9.06 -25.34
CA SER A 98 -8.32 -9.66 -25.70
C SER A 98 -9.55 -9.00 -25.04
N GLY A 99 -9.35 -7.99 -24.18
CA GLY A 99 -10.42 -7.27 -23.47
C GLY A 99 -10.83 -7.92 -22.14
N SER A 100 -10.13 -8.93 -21.66
CA SER A 100 -10.38 -9.51 -20.34
C SER A 100 -9.89 -8.56 -19.25
N ARG A 101 -10.77 -8.18 -18.34
CA ARG A 101 -10.51 -7.23 -17.25
C ARG A 101 -10.18 -7.95 -15.96
N ASN A 102 -9.24 -7.39 -15.21
CA ASN A 102 -8.84 -7.88 -13.90
C ASN A 102 -8.75 -6.73 -12.91
N LEU A 103 -9.07 -6.98 -11.64
CA LEU A 103 -9.04 -6.02 -10.56
C LEU A 103 -8.49 -6.67 -9.29
N ALA A 104 -7.39 -6.14 -8.73
CA ALA A 104 -6.74 -6.75 -7.56
C ALA A 104 -6.03 -5.73 -6.66
N PRO A 105 -5.99 -5.94 -5.30
CA PRO A 105 -5.30 -5.06 -4.36
C PRO A 105 -3.85 -5.48 -4.14
N PHE A 106 -2.94 -4.51 -4.17
CA PHE A 106 -1.50 -4.68 -3.94
C PHE A 106 -1.00 -3.74 -2.85
N SER A 107 -0.51 -4.27 -1.73
CA SER A 107 0.05 -3.46 -0.64
C SER A 107 1.57 -3.29 -0.72
N TYR A 108 2.21 -3.74 -1.78
CA TYR A 108 3.58 -3.38 -2.16
C TYR A 108 3.57 -2.27 -3.20
N THR A 109 2.75 -1.24 -2.94
CA THR A 109 2.55 -0.09 -3.82
C THR A 109 3.06 1.18 -3.14
N SER A 110 3.74 2.03 -3.90
CA SER A 110 4.19 3.34 -3.40
C SER A 110 4.21 4.38 -4.52
N PHE A 111 3.90 5.64 -4.14
CA PHE A 111 4.25 6.83 -4.89
C PHE A 111 5.75 7.09 -4.73
N VAL A 112 6.46 7.38 -5.83
CA VAL A 112 7.92 7.49 -5.86
C VAL A 112 8.39 8.90 -6.21
N HIS A 113 7.78 9.53 -7.22
CA HIS A 113 8.19 10.84 -7.73
C HIS A 113 6.99 11.60 -8.34
N HIS A 114 7.03 12.92 -8.31
CA HIS A 114 5.91 13.78 -8.73
C HIS A 114 6.08 14.39 -10.13
N ASP A 115 7.31 14.47 -10.67
CA ASP A 115 7.59 15.03 -11.99
C ASP A 115 8.74 14.25 -12.68
N PRO A 116 8.41 13.25 -13.52
CA PRO A 116 7.08 12.71 -13.79
C PRO A 116 6.45 11.99 -12.57
N PRO A 117 5.12 11.83 -12.53
CA PRO A 117 4.45 11.13 -11.42
C PRO A 117 4.68 9.63 -11.53
N ILE A 118 5.65 9.11 -10.76
CA ILE A 118 6.09 7.72 -10.79
C ILE A 118 5.52 6.93 -9.61
N PHE A 119 5.03 5.74 -9.93
CA PHE A 119 4.53 4.74 -8.99
C PHE A 119 5.30 3.44 -9.13
N CYS A 120 5.44 2.69 -8.05
CA CYS A 120 5.95 1.33 -8.09
C CYS A 120 4.95 0.34 -7.48
N ILE A 121 4.91 -0.88 -8.05
CA ILE A 121 4.09 -1.98 -7.58
C ILE A 121 4.94 -3.25 -7.57
N GLY A 122 5.07 -3.87 -6.39
CA GLY A 122 5.76 -5.15 -6.23
C GLY A 122 4.81 -6.34 -6.37
N PHE A 123 5.24 -7.32 -7.15
CA PHE A 123 4.53 -8.60 -7.34
C PHE A 123 5.37 -9.74 -6.75
N ALA A 124 4.76 -10.57 -5.92
CA ALA A 124 5.39 -11.78 -5.39
C ALA A 124 5.30 -12.94 -6.41
N SER A 125 5.60 -12.65 -7.67
CA SER A 125 5.61 -13.62 -8.78
C SER A 125 6.67 -13.22 -9.82
N SER A 126 7.22 -14.21 -10.49
CA SER A 126 8.11 -14.01 -11.65
C SER A 126 7.30 -13.60 -12.88
N ILE A 127 7.99 -13.03 -13.88
CA ILE A 127 7.41 -12.74 -15.19
C ILE A 127 6.89 -14.04 -15.87
N ALA A 128 7.64 -15.13 -15.75
CA ALA A 128 7.25 -16.42 -16.34
C ALA A 128 6.00 -17.06 -15.66
N ASN A 129 5.72 -16.70 -14.41
CA ASN A 129 4.56 -17.17 -13.65
C ASN A 129 3.66 -15.97 -13.24
N ALA A 130 3.55 -14.98 -14.12
CA ALA A 130 2.80 -13.77 -13.86
C ALA A 130 1.31 -14.10 -13.61
N LYS A 131 0.75 -13.57 -12.52
CA LYS A 131 -0.70 -13.53 -12.30
C LYS A 131 -1.32 -12.49 -13.23
N ASP A 132 -2.64 -12.52 -13.38
CA ASP A 132 -3.38 -11.75 -14.39
C ASP A 132 -3.02 -10.27 -14.43
N THR A 133 -2.96 -9.59 -13.29
CA THR A 133 -2.59 -8.18 -13.22
C THR A 133 -1.19 -7.93 -13.84
N LEU A 134 -0.18 -8.69 -13.42
CA LEU A 134 1.19 -8.54 -13.94
C LEU A 134 1.25 -8.91 -15.43
N ALA A 135 0.60 -10.02 -15.82
CA ALA A 135 0.57 -10.45 -17.21
C ALA A 135 -0.06 -9.39 -18.12
N ASN A 136 -1.18 -8.80 -17.73
CA ASN A 136 -1.85 -7.75 -18.48
C ASN A 136 -0.99 -6.48 -18.58
N ILE A 137 -0.32 -6.05 -17.49
CA ILE A 137 0.60 -4.90 -17.52
C ILE A 137 1.76 -5.15 -18.49
N LEU A 138 2.36 -6.34 -18.45
CA LEU A 138 3.46 -6.70 -19.35
C LEU A 138 3.02 -6.79 -20.81
N GLU A 139 1.79 -7.21 -21.05
CA GLU A 139 1.22 -7.34 -22.39
C GLU A 139 0.80 -6.01 -23.02
N THR A 140 0.20 -5.11 -22.23
CA THR A 140 -0.44 -3.89 -22.72
C THR A 140 0.29 -2.61 -22.36
N GLY A 141 1.11 -2.64 -21.32
CA GLY A 141 1.76 -1.47 -20.75
C GLY A 141 0.83 -0.52 -20.00
N GLU A 142 -0.43 -0.92 -19.72
CA GLU A 142 -1.45 -0.02 -19.22
C GLU A 142 -2.12 -0.56 -17.94
N LEU A 143 -2.42 0.35 -17.01
CA LEU A 143 -3.10 0.04 -15.75
C LEU A 143 -3.82 1.27 -15.20
N THR A 144 -4.73 1.05 -14.25
CA THR A 144 -5.17 2.10 -13.32
C THR A 144 -4.83 1.71 -11.89
N ILE A 145 -4.55 2.71 -11.05
CA ILE A 145 -4.31 2.56 -9.61
C ILE A 145 -5.39 3.35 -8.90
N ASN A 146 -6.21 2.69 -8.08
CA ASN A 146 -7.33 3.29 -7.38
C ASN A 146 -7.09 3.25 -5.88
N MET A 147 -7.49 4.30 -5.15
CA MET A 147 -7.40 4.32 -3.69
C MET A 147 -8.64 3.69 -3.08
N ILE A 148 -8.43 2.80 -2.11
CA ILE A 148 -9.54 2.12 -1.42
C ILE A 148 -9.99 2.99 -0.24
N SER A 149 -11.29 3.25 -0.20
CA SER A 149 -11.97 3.90 0.92
C SER A 149 -12.70 2.88 1.78
N GLU A 150 -13.04 3.25 3.00
CA GLU A 150 -13.65 2.34 3.98
C GLU A 150 -15.00 1.76 3.53
N TRP A 151 -15.77 2.47 2.68
CA TRP A 151 -17.13 2.03 2.27
C TRP A 151 -17.16 0.94 1.20
N PHE A 152 -16.02 0.56 0.60
CA PHE A 152 -15.96 -0.54 -0.35
C PHE A 152 -14.77 -1.50 -0.10
N VAL A 153 -14.21 -1.47 1.12
CA VAL A 153 -13.05 -2.31 1.48
C VAL A 153 -13.35 -3.80 1.40
N GLU A 154 -14.57 -4.21 1.74
CA GLU A 154 -15.01 -5.62 1.64
C GLU A 154 -15.00 -6.09 0.20
N ALA A 155 -15.58 -5.30 -0.72
CA ALA A 155 -15.56 -5.59 -2.15
C ALA A 155 -14.14 -5.63 -2.70
N ALA A 156 -13.30 -4.65 -2.33
CA ALA A 156 -11.88 -4.62 -2.71
C ALA A 156 -11.10 -5.81 -2.14
N ASN A 157 -11.35 -6.22 -0.90
CA ASN A 157 -10.72 -7.40 -0.32
C ASN A 157 -11.15 -8.68 -1.05
N TYR A 158 -12.42 -8.76 -1.48
CA TYR A 158 -12.92 -9.94 -2.19
C TYR A 158 -12.19 -10.19 -3.51
N THR A 159 -11.75 -9.14 -4.21
CA THR A 159 -10.97 -9.27 -5.46
C THR A 159 -9.56 -9.86 -5.25
N SER A 160 -9.15 -10.12 -4.02
CA SER A 160 -7.91 -10.88 -3.73
C SER A 160 -8.07 -12.40 -3.88
N ILE A 161 -9.24 -12.87 -4.32
CA ILE A 161 -9.53 -14.26 -4.61
C ILE A 161 -8.63 -14.77 -5.74
N ASP A 162 -8.23 -16.04 -5.67
CA ASP A 162 -7.45 -16.69 -6.73
C ASP A 162 -8.42 -17.27 -7.80
N ALA A 163 -9.10 -16.36 -8.51
CA ALA A 163 -10.05 -16.73 -9.55
C ALA A 163 -9.34 -17.24 -10.81
N PRO A 164 -9.96 -18.14 -11.59
CA PRO A 164 -9.46 -18.49 -12.92
C PRO A 164 -9.48 -17.27 -13.86
N ARG A 165 -8.55 -17.21 -14.80
CA ARG A 165 -8.36 -16.07 -15.72
C ARG A 165 -9.62 -15.65 -16.54
N ASN A 166 -10.57 -16.54 -16.69
CA ASN A 166 -11.85 -16.29 -17.37
C ASN A 166 -12.95 -15.78 -16.44
N VAL A 167 -12.66 -15.54 -15.18
CA VAL A 167 -13.56 -14.97 -14.18
C VAL A 167 -13.05 -13.61 -13.78
N SER A 168 -13.87 -12.58 -13.99
CA SER A 168 -13.49 -11.20 -13.68
C SER A 168 -13.81 -10.85 -12.23
N GLU A 169 -12.84 -10.30 -11.50
CA GLU A 169 -13.04 -9.80 -10.15
C GLU A 169 -13.97 -8.58 -10.14
N TRP A 170 -14.13 -7.89 -11.25
CA TRP A 170 -15.13 -6.84 -11.40
C TRP A 170 -16.54 -7.37 -11.15
N ASP A 171 -16.89 -8.50 -11.79
CA ASP A 171 -18.20 -9.12 -11.63
C ASP A 171 -18.39 -9.65 -10.21
N LEU A 172 -17.34 -10.23 -9.62
CA LEU A 172 -17.40 -10.80 -8.28
C LEU A 172 -17.50 -9.74 -7.17
N SER A 173 -16.91 -8.57 -7.37
CA SER A 173 -16.93 -7.48 -6.39
C SER A 173 -18.18 -6.62 -6.46
N GLY A 174 -18.84 -6.58 -7.63
CA GLY A 174 -19.95 -5.68 -7.89
C GLY A 174 -19.56 -4.21 -7.99
N LEU A 175 -18.26 -3.89 -8.07
CA LEU A 175 -17.77 -2.52 -8.24
C LEU A 175 -18.00 -2.03 -9.67
N THR A 176 -18.15 -0.73 -9.81
CA THR A 176 -18.51 -0.08 -11.07
C THR A 176 -17.27 0.30 -11.86
N ALA A 177 -17.12 -0.28 -13.05
CA ALA A 177 -16.05 0.06 -13.99
C ALA A 177 -16.39 1.36 -14.74
N MET A 178 -15.58 2.40 -14.57
CA MET A 178 -15.69 3.67 -15.29
C MET A 178 -14.58 3.80 -16.32
N GLN A 179 -14.93 4.21 -17.53
CA GLN A 179 -13.98 4.29 -18.63
C GLN A 179 -12.88 5.30 -18.36
N SER A 180 -11.64 4.90 -18.60
CA SER A 180 -10.45 5.74 -18.57
C SER A 180 -10.30 6.57 -19.83
N SER A 181 -9.50 7.63 -19.77
CA SER A 181 -9.30 8.60 -20.86
C SER A 181 -8.03 8.37 -21.67
N LYS A 182 -6.98 7.84 -21.04
CA LYS A 182 -5.62 7.71 -21.59
C LYS A 182 -5.11 6.27 -21.65
N VAL A 183 -5.79 5.36 -20.94
CA VAL A 183 -5.48 3.92 -20.92
C VAL A 183 -6.77 3.12 -21.14
N ARG A 184 -6.63 1.85 -21.54
CA ARG A 184 -7.77 0.95 -21.77
C ARG A 184 -8.43 0.44 -20.49
N PRO A 185 -7.66 0.02 -19.45
CA PRO A 185 -8.25 -0.46 -18.22
C PRO A 185 -9.16 0.59 -17.58
N PRO A 186 -10.38 0.22 -17.15
CA PRO A 186 -11.27 1.15 -16.46
C PRO A 186 -10.74 1.49 -15.07
N HIS A 187 -11.11 2.65 -14.53
CA HIS A 187 -10.94 2.97 -13.12
C HIS A 187 -12.21 2.63 -12.32
N VAL A 188 -12.07 2.55 -11.00
CA VAL A 188 -13.15 2.21 -10.06
C VAL A 188 -13.96 3.47 -9.76
N ALA A 189 -15.25 3.47 -10.09
CA ALA A 189 -16.14 4.63 -9.89
C ALA A 189 -16.30 5.01 -8.40
N GLU A 190 -16.26 4.02 -7.51
CA GLU A 190 -16.38 4.21 -6.06
C GLU A 190 -15.13 4.82 -5.43
N SER A 191 -13.99 4.82 -6.14
CA SER A 191 -12.75 5.42 -5.65
C SER A 191 -12.77 6.94 -5.75
N VAL A 192 -12.39 7.63 -4.67
CA VAL A 192 -12.27 9.10 -4.64
C VAL A 192 -11.11 9.60 -5.48
N PHE A 193 -10.03 8.80 -5.55
CA PHE A 193 -8.84 9.14 -6.32
C PHE A 193 -8.32 7.93 -7.09
N SER A 194 -8.17 8.11 -8.39
CA SER A 194 -7.62 7.10 -9.29
C SER A 194 -6.57 7.69 -10.23
N VAL A 195 -5.61 6.88 -10.60
CA VAL A 195 -4.49 7.23 -11.50
C VAL A 195 -4.53 6.31 -12.70
N GLU A 196 -4.61 6.87 -13.90
CA GLU A 196 -4.29 6.15 -15.14
C GLU A 196 -2.78 6.13 -15.31
N ALA A 197 -2.18 4.98 -15.56
CA ALA A 197 -0.74 4.85 -15.61
C ALA A 197 -0.26 3.97 -16.77
N LYS A 198 0.98 4.22 -17.21
CA LYS A 198 1.66 3.43 -18.24
C LYS A 198 2.96 2.85 -17.70
N LEU A 199 3.25 1.63 -18.10
CA LEU A 199 4.49 0.94 -17.75
C LEU A 199 5.69 1.71 -18.32
N VAL A 200 6.66 2.03 -17.46
CA VAL A 200 7.94 2.67 -17.83
C VAL A 200 9.07 1.65 -17.77
N ALA A 201 9.12 0.84 -16.71
CA ALA A 201 10.16 -0.15 -16.52
C ALA A 201 9.67 -1.30 -15.65
N GLN A 202 10.40 -2.41 -15.74
CA GLN A 202 10.21 -3.58 -14.89
C GLN A 202 11.56 -4.12 -14.45
N HIS A 203 11.59 -4.71 -13.26
CA HIS A 203 12.75 -5.40 -12.74
C HIS A 203 12.33 -6.71 -12.09
N GLU A 204 13.00 -7.80 -12.45
CA GLU A 204 12.79 -9.12 -11.86
C GLU A 204 13.99 -9.51 -11.03
N TRP A 205 13.77 -10.05 -9.82
CA TRP A 205 14.83 -10.62 -9.00
C TRP A 205 14.63 -12.10 -8.72
N LYS A 206 15.73 -12.73 -8.35
CA LYS A 206 15.77 -14.14 -8.00
C LYS A 206 15.77 -14.32 -6.48
N SER A 207 15.10 -15.36 -6.02
CA SER A 207 15.24 -15.83 -4.66
C SER A 207 16.71 -16.20 -4.38
N LYS A 208 17.27 -15.68 -3.30
CA LYS A 208 18.63 -16.08 -2.86
C LYS A 208 18.67 -17.53 -2.38
N MET A 209 17.55 -18.09 -1.93
CA MET A 209 17.50 -19.48 -1.46
C MET A 209 17.37 -20.49 -2.59
N SER A 210 16.56 -20.20 -3.61
CA SER A 210 16.28 -21.15 -4.71
C SER A 210 17.01 -20.81 -6.01
N GLY A 211 17.58 -19.60 -6.13
CA GLY A 211 18.16 -19.09 -7.37
C GLY A 211 17.14 -18.82 -8.49
N GLN A 212 15.85 -19.10 -8.26
CA GLN A 212 14.80 -18.95 -9.26
C GLN A 212 14.14 -17.56 -9.19
N PRO A 213 13.69 -16.99 -10.32
CA PRO A 213 12.91 -15.77 -10.33
C PRO A 213 11.63 -15.92 -9.48
N ASN A 214 11.37 -14.97 -8.58
CA ASN A 214 10.23 -15.04 -7.66
C ASN A 214 9.58 -13.71 -7.32
N GLY A 215 10.07 -12.61 -7.87
CA GLY A 215 9.52 -11.29 -7.60
C GLY A 215 9.74 -10.35 -8.77
N THR A 216 8.76 -9.47 -9.02
CA THR A 216 8.81 -8.46 -10.08
C THR A 216 8.39 -7.11 -9.53
N LEU A 217 9.15 -6.07 -9.83
CA LEU A 217 8.79 -4.67 -9.63
C LEU A 217 8.31 -4.09 -10.95
N ILE A 218 7.17 -3.44 -10.93
CA ILE A 218 6.67 -2.59 -12.01
C ILE A 218 6.87 -1.13 -11.60
N ILE A 219 7.42 -0.33 -12.52
CA ILE A 219 7.53 1.11 -12.42
C ILE A 219 6.61 1.69 -13.49
N ALA A 220 5.64 2.52 -13.09
CA ALA A 220 4.65 3.10 -13.98
C ALA A 220 4.58 4.62 -13.80
N GLU A 221 4.34 5.33 -14.90
CA GLU A 221 4.10 6.77 -14.94
C GLU A 221 2.61 7.06 -14.97
N GLY A 222 2.14 7.92 -14.08
CA GLY A 222 0.78 8.44 -14.08
C GLY A 222 0.57 9.40 -15.25
N VAL A 223 -0.43 9.15 -16.07
CA VAL A 223 -0.73 9.94 -17.27
C VAL A 223 -2.05 10.70 -17.20
N ASN A 224 -2.88 10.38 -16.20
CA ASN A 224 -4.12 11.10 -15.90
C ASN A 224 -4.59 10.80 -14.47
N PHE A 225 -5.28 11.76 -13.84
CA PHE A 225 -5.86 11.61 -12.50
C PHE A 225 -7.36 11.81 -12.56
N HIS A 226 -8.11 10.97 -11.86
CA HIS A 226 -9.53 11.12 -11.61
C HIS A 226 -9.73 11.43 -10.13
N ILE A 227 -10.45 12.50 -9.87
CA ILE A 227 -10.72 12.98 -8.51
C ILE A 227 -12.22 13.24 -8.39
N ARG A 228 -12.84 12.76 -7.33
CA ARG A 228 -14.23 13.07 -7.01
C ARG A 228 -14.34 14.56 -6.67
N GLU A 229 -15.27 15.27 -7.29
CA GLU A 229 -15.33 16.73 -7.27
C GLU A 229 -15.47 17.33 -5.87
N ASP A 230 -16.20 16.66 -4.97
CA ASP A 230 -16.41 17.10 -3.59
C ASP A 230 -15.20 16.88 -2.68
N ALA A 231 -14.19 16.12 -3.13
CA ALA A 231 -13.00 15.76 -2.35
C ALA A 231 -11.80 16.67 -2.64
N THR A 232 -11.92 17.65 -3.54
CA THR A 232 -10.80 18.48 -3.97
C THR A 232 -11.12 19.97 -3.89
N ASN A 233 -10.08 20.80 -3.89
CA ASN A 233 -10.17 22.26 -3.98
C ASN A 233 -10.22 22.74 -5.44
N GLU A 234 -10.45 24.06 -5.65
CA GLU A 234 -10.49 24.67 -6.98
C GLU A 234 -9.18 24.47 -7.77
N ALA A 235 -8.04 24.49 -7.09
CA ALA A 235 -6.73 24.27 -7.69
C ALA A 235 -6.46 22.78 -8.04
N ARG A 236 -7.31 21.87 -7.62
CA ARG A 236 -7.20 20.40 -7.84
C ARG A 236 -5.85 19.82 -7.40
N ASN A 237 -5.33 20.33 -6.28
CA ASN A 237 -4.02 19.94 -5.73
C ASN A 237 -4.08 19.42 -4.30
N PHE A 238 -5.29 19.09 -3.82
CA PHE A 238 -5.56 18.57 -2.49
C PHE A 238 -6.67 17.53 -2.57
N ILE A 239 -6.62 16.54 -1.68
CA ILE A 239 -7.70 15.57 -1.46
C ILE A 239 -8.03 15.55 0.02
N ASP A 240 -9.28 15.82 0.35
CA ASP A 240 -9.77 15.82 1.72
C ASP A 240 -9.78 14.40 2.30
N PRO A 241 -8.99 14.11 3.35
CA PRO A 241 -8.98 12.81 3.99
C PRO A 241 -10.32 12.44 4.66
N ALA A 242 -11.15 13.43 5.05
CA ALA A 242 -12.48 13.19 5.58
C ALA A 242 -13.43 12.62 4.52
N ILE A 243 -13.19 12.93 3.25
CA ILE A 243 -13.96 12.42 2.12
C ILE A 243 -13.29 11.16 1.55
N LEU A 244 -11.97 11.12 1.45
CA LEU A 244 -11.24 9.95 0.96
C LEU A 244 -11.43 8.73 1.88
N LYS A 245 -11.43 8.91 3.20
CA LYS A 245 -11.53 7.84 4.23
C LYS A 245 -10.66 6.63 3.87
N PRO A 246 -9.35 6.82 3.71
CA PRO A 246 -8.50 5.78 3.16
C PRO A 246 -8.29 4.64 4.15
N VAL A 247 -8.18 3.42 3.61
CA VAL A 247 -7.76 2.25 4.37
C VAL A 247 -6.35 1.86 4.02
N SER A 248 -5.64 1.30 4.99
CA SER A 248 -4.29 0.80 4.83
C SER A 248 -4.17 -0.66 5.22
N ARG A 249 -3.13 -1.34 4.72
CA ARG A 249 -2.82 -2.71 5.09
C ARG A 249 -1.83 -2.74 6.24
N LEU A 250 -2.15 -3.53 7.26
CA LEU A 250 -1.26 -3.87 8.37
C LEU A 250 -0.73 -5.30 8.22
N GLY A 251 -0.23 -5.89 9.31
CA GLY A 251 0.25 -7.27 9.33
C GLY A 251 -0.87 -8.30 9.15
N GLY A 252 -0.53 -9.46 8.63
CA GLY A 252 -1.47 -10.56 8.43
C GLY A 252 -2.64 -10.20 7.52
N ILE A 253 -3.87 -10.38 8.02
CA ILE A 253 -5.12 -10.09 7.30
C ILE A 253 -5.76 -8.76 7.71
N THR A 254 -5.04 -7.92 8.49
CA THR A 254 -5.59 -6.71 9.12
C THR A 254 -5.57 -5.51 8.17
N TYR A 255 -6.66 -4.77 8.15
CA TYR A 255 -6.78 -3.42 7.59
C TYR A 255 -6.90 -2.39 8.71
N ALA A 256 -6.57 -1.14 8.42
CA ALA A 256 -6.77 -0.03 9.34
C ALA A 256 -7.39 1.16 8.63
N ARG A 257 -8.21 1.90 9.36
CA ARG A 257 -8.78 3.19 8.98
C ARG A 257 -7.78 4.31 9.26
N THR A 258 -7.92 5.42 8.54
CA THR A 258 -7.21 6.67 8.85
C THR A 258 -8.25 7.68 9.35
N THR A 259 -8.35 7.87 10.66
CA THR A 259 -9.40 8.66 11.32
C THR A 259 -8.89 9.92 11.98
N GLN A 260 -7.58 10.08 12.13
CA GLN A 260 -6.99 11.28 12.72
C GLN A 260 -5.61 11.58 12.14
N GLY A 261 -5.25 12.84 12.13
CA GLY A 261 -3.93 13.31 11.71
C GLY A 261 -3.46 14.48 12.54
N TYR A 262 -2.19 14.81 12.43
CA TYR A 262 -1.60 16.01 13.01
C TYR A 262 -0.64 16.63 12.02
N GLU A 263 -0.53 17.96 12.09
CA GLU A 263 0.36 18.71 11.22
C GLU A 263 1.67 19.00 11.92
N MET A 264 2.76 18.90 11.20
CA MET A 264 4.11 19.25 11.65
C MET A 264 4.79 20.05 10.53
N PRO A 265 4.96 21.38 10.70
CA PRO A 265 5.72 22.18 9.76
C PRO A 265 7.15 21.65 9.60
N ARG A 266 7.62 21.59 8.37
CA ARG A 266 9.03 21.23 8.12
C ARG A 266 9.93 22.37 8.59
N PRO A 267 10.91 22.12 9.51
CA PRO A 267 11.82 23.17 9.96
C PRO A 267 12.72 23.65 8.82
N SER A 268 13.04 24.94 8.83
CA SER A 268 13.95 25.57 7.87
C SER A 268 15.30 25.79 8.53
N TRP A 269 16.37 25.26 7.95
CA TRP A 269 17.72 25.49 8.44
C TRP A 269 18.08 26.98 8.52
N ALA A 270 17.65 27.78 7.55
CA ALA A 270 17.91 29.23 7.53
C ALA A 270 17.27 29.96 8.73
N GLN A 271 16.15 29.45 9.27
CA GLN A 271 15.50 30.01 10.46
C GLN A 271 16.07 29.40 11.75
N GLU A 272 16.22 28.09 11.79
CA GLU A 272 16.63 27.35 12.98
C GLU A 272 18.11 27.56 13.32
N SER A 273 19.00 27.72 12.33
CA SER A 273 20.45 27.82 12.54
C SER A 273 20.88 29.07 13.35
N THR A 274 20.02 30.07 13.46
CA THR A 274 20.27 31.28 14.27
C THR A 274 19.81 31.15 15.72
N SER A 275 19.07 30.09 16.06
CA SER A 275 18.57 29.86 17.40
C SER A 275 19.67 29.37 18.32
N GLU A 276 19.76 29.94 19.53
CA GLU A 276 20.75 29.58 20.54
C GLU A 276 20.65 28.05 20.88
N VAL A 277 19.45 27.51 20.92
CA VAL A 277 19.22 26.08 21.19
C VAL A 277 19.85 25.19 20.14
N VAL A 278 19.69 25.53 18.86
CA VAL A 278 20.30 24.76 17.76
C VAL A 278 21.82 24.92 17.76
N GLN A 279 22.33 26.12 18.00
CA GLN A 279 23.77 26.35 18.09
C GLN A 279 24.41 25.55 19.23
N ASN A 280 23.81 25.51 20.41
CA ASN A 280 24.30 24.70 21.52
C ASN A 280 24.33 23.21 21.16
N VAL A 281 23.27 22.66 20.58
CA VAL A 281 23.22 21.25 20.15
C VAL A 281 24.30 20.93 19.09
N VAL A 282 24.57 21.84 18.17
CA VAL A 282 25.54 21.63 17.08
C VAL A 282 26.98 21.75 17.59
N TYR A 283 27.27 22.72 18.45
CA TYR A 283 28.65 23.02 18.88
C TYR A 283 29.05 22.34 20.19
N GLU A 284 28.10 21.91 21.06
CA GLU A 284 28.43 21.10 22.24
C GLU A 284 28.73 19.63 21.87
N ASN A 285 28.32 19.17 20.68
CA ASN A 285 28.58 17.82 20.18
C ASN A 285 29.72 17.77 19.14
N ALA A 286 30.40 18.87 18.87
CA ALA A 286 31.59 18.97 18.01
C ALA A 286 32.88 18.99 18.83
#